data_b5047d4589bd353b0a203b262ed7d084
#
_entry.id   b5047d4589bd353b0a203b262ed7d084
#
_cell.length_a   1.000
_cell.length_b   1.000
_cell.length_c   1.000
_cell.angle_alpha   90.00
_cell.angle_beta   90.00
_cell.angle_gamma   90.00
#
_symmetry.space_group_name_H-M   'P 1'
#
loop_
_entity.id
_entity.type
_entity.pdbx_description
1 polymer ?
#
loop_
_entity_poly.entity_id
_entity_poly.type
_entity_poly.pdbx_seq_one_letter_code
_entity_poly.pdbx_strand_id
1 'polypeptide(L)'
;MERNEPPRWMQDKHFNEVLFCEDFLSAHPMVCVNGSFFTVEGRVADEEGIRKQIYEMLRPHFTSGTARRATTLLETLRLEAYTPELPIQEDRIHVANGTLFLSGAFCAEKEFCRNRLPIRYDPSAPQPETWLRFLSDLLEAEDILTLQEYLGYCLIPTNRGQAMMLLKGNGGEGKSRIGVVMQKLLGSNLKNGSIAKVERSPFARADLEHELLMVDDDMKLEALQSTHYLKSLITAEMPMDLERKGEQSYQGKMYVRFLAFSNGDLESLYDHSDGFYRRQLILSVKKKPPNREDDPFLADKLCGEIEGIFLWCLEGLRRLQASSFRFTESARTKANREDARREADNVLIFLRSEGYIRLKADSAIPSAALYGIYCMWCSDNAYKPRSARTVSMTLKKHADEFGLEHDNHIQNALGKRVNGFWGIEALVAPPIV
;
A
#
# COMPACT_ATOMS: atom_id res chain seq x y z
N MET A 1 -24.90 53.31 14.01
CA MET A 1 -23.49 52.91 14.07
C MET A 1 -23.27 52.31 15.44
N GLU A 2 -23.41 51.02 15.55
CA GLU A 2 -23.01 50.30 16.76
C GLU A 2 -21.50 50.48 16.94
N ARG A 3 -21.09 51.01 18.08
CA ARG A 3 -19.68 51.04 18.46
C ARG A 3 -19.33 49.58 18.73
N ASN A 4 -18.68 48.90 17.75
CA ASN A 4 -18.05 47.61 18.00
C ASN A 4 -17.05 47.82 19.14
N GLU A 5 -17.35 47.27 20.32
CA GLU A 5 -16.39 47.22 21.40
C GLU A 5 -15.11 46.53 20.89
N PRO A 6 -13.93 47.04 21.28
CA PRO A 6 -12.69 46.40 20.86
C PRO A 6 -12.69 44.93 21.35
N PRO A 7 -12.18 43.99 20.53
CA PRO A 7 -12.15 42.61 20.95
C PRO A 7 -11.31 42.43 22.23
N ARG A 8 -11.63 41.43 23.06
CA ARG A 8 -11.00 41.22 24.36
C ARG A 8 -9.48 41.07 24.31
N TRP A 9 -8.93 40.70 23.15
CA TRP A 9 -7.50 40.59 22.90
C TRP A 9 -6.84 41.96 22.52
N MET A 10 -7.62 43.04 22.43
CA MET A 10 -7.17 44.42 22.16
C MET A 10 -7.64 45.36 23.28
N GLN A 11 -7.09 45.23 24.46
CA GLN A 11 -7.39 46.09 25.59
C GLN A 11 -6.33 47.20 25.75
N ASP A 12 -6.76 48.45 25.89
CA ASP A 12 -5.89 49.61 26.11
C ASP A 12 -4.72 49.74 25.11
N LYS A 13 -4.94 49.37 23.85
CA LYS A 13 -3.94 49.32 22.78
C LYS A 13 -2.87 48.23 22.98
N HIS A 14 -3.00 47.35 23.97
CA HIS A 14 -2.16 46.20 24.15
C HIS A 14 -2.79 44.97 23.46
N PHE A 15 -1.97 44.27 22.68
CA PHE A 15 -2.36 43.05 21.98
C PHE A 15 -2.00 41.84 22.85
N ASN A 16 -3.00 41.01 23.15
CA ASN A 16 -2.81 39.75 23.87
C ASN A 16 -2.94 38.56 22.93
N GLU A 17 -1.83 37.89 22.65
CA GLU A 17 -1.75 36.77 21.71
C GLU A 17 -2.55 35.54 22.18
N VAL A 18 -2.52 35.23 23.50
CA VAL A 18 -3.24 34.10 24.06
C VAL A 18 -4.75 34.25 23.91
N LEU A 19 -5.27 35.44 24.33
CA LEU A 19 -6.70 35.74 24.17
C LEU A 19 -7.13 35.74 22.70
N PHE A 20 -6.24 36.20 21.79
CA PHE A 20 -6.51 36.10 20.36
C PHE A 20 -6.65 34.65 19.91
N CYS A 21 -5.72 33.75 20.31
CA CYS A 21 -5.77 32.34 19.94
C CYS A 21 -7.00 31.63 20.54
N GLU A 22 -7.39 31.97 21.78
CA GLU A 22 -8.62 31.45 22.39
C GLU A 22 -9.87 31.82 21.57
N ASP A 23 -9.99 33.13 21.17
CA ASP A 23 -11.10 33.58 20.36
C ASP A 23 -11.09 32.96 18.96
N PHE A 24 -9.91 32.83 18.37
CA PHE A 24 -9.75 32.18 17.09
C PHE A 24 -10.16 30.70 17.14
N LEU A 25 -9.70 29.97 18.15
CA LEU A 25 -10.08 28.55 18.33
C LEU A 25 -11.56 28.35 18.68
N SER A 26 -12.17 29.31 19.35
CA SER A 26 -13.63 29.30 19.59
C SER A 26 -14.42 29.49 18.30
N ALA A 27 -13.95 30.35 17.39
CA ALA A 27 -14.58 30.57 16.09
C ALA A 27 -14.23 29.49 15.06
N HIS A 28 -13.03 28.91 15.15
CA HIS A 28 -12.48 27.91 14.23
C HIS A 28 -11.91 26.73 15.05
N PRO A 29 -12.78 25.82 15.55
CA PRO A 29 -12.33 24.70 16.36
C PRO A 29 -11.32 23.81 15.62
N MET A 30 -10.11 23.70 16.17
CA MET A 30 -9.04 22.86 15.64
C MET A 30 -8.09 22.40 16.72
N VAL A 31 -7.36 21.32 16.47
CA VAL A 31 -6.28 20.80 17.30
C VAL A 31 -5.00 20.67 16.48
N CYS A 32 -3.85 20.77 17.13
CA CYS A 32 -2.54 20.62 16.49
C CYS A 32 -1.84 19.36 17.04
N VAL A 33 -1.54 18.43 16.13
CA VAL A 33 -0.85 17.17 16.45
C VAL A 33 0.39 17.08 15.58
N ASN A 34 1.56 16.91 16.20
CA ASN A 34 2.84 16.83 15.50
C ASN A 34 3.03 17.95 14.45
N GLY A 35 2.67 19.19 14.82
CA GLY A 35 2.79 20.37 13.96
C GLY A 35 1.72 20.50 12.86
N SER A 36 0.82 19.53 12.69
CA SER A 36 -0.27 19.58 11.73
C SER A 36 -1.60 19.94 12.39
N PHE A 37 -2.38 20.83 11.78
CA PHE A 37 -3.72 21.16 12.27
C PHE A 37 -4.76 20.18 11.76
N PHE A 38 -5.71 19.86 12.65
CA PHE A 38 -6.89 19.05 12.37
C PHE A 38 -8.14 19.80 12.80
N THR A 39 -9.13 19.84 11.92
CA THR A 39 -10.50 20.25 12.23
C THR A 39 -11.38 19.04 12.35
N VAL A 40 -12.65 19.22 12.68
CA VAL A 40 -13.64 18.12 12.62
C VAL A 40 -13.87 17.61 11.19
N GLU A 41 -13.42 18.35 10.15
CA GLU A 41 -13.46 17.88 8.76
C GLU A 41 -12.22 17.05 8.37
N GLY A 42 -11.23 16.92 9.25
CA GLY A 42 -10.00 16.18 9.06
C GLY A 42 -8.75 17.06 9.06
N ARG A 43 -7.65 16.53 8.52
CA ARG A 43 -6.38 17.24 8.45
C ARG A 43 -6.47 18.47 7.54
N VAL A 44 -5.97 19.61 8.02
CA VAL A 44 -5.83 20.81 7.21
C VAL A 44 -4.62 20.64 6.27
N ALA A 45 -4.89 20.58 4.99
CA ALA A 45 -3.85 20.37 3.96
C ALA A 45 -3.04 21.65 3.67
N ASP A 46 -3.67 22.83 3.83
CA ASP A 46 -3.08 24.13 3.52
C ASP A 46 -3.20 25.08 4.69
N GLU A 47 -2.09 25.31 5.39
CA GLU A 47 -2.01 26.24 6.52
C GLU A 47 -2.06 27.72 6.10
N GLU A 48 -1.85 28.03 4.82
CA GLU A 48 -2.03 29.39 4.30
C GLU A 48 -3.47 29.86 4.48
N GLY A 49 -4.44 28.93 4.39
CA GLY A 49 -5.84 29.20 4.70
C GLY A 49 -6.03 29.67 6.15
N ILE A 50 -5.39 29.00 7.12
CA ILE A 50 -5.43 29.41 8.54
C ILE A 50 -4.75 30.77 8.71
N ARG A 51 -3.57 30.96 8.13
CA ARG A 51 -2.84 32.24 8.19
C ARG A 51 -3.65 33.39 7.60
N LYS A 52 -4.38 33.13 6.51
CA LYS A 52 -5.28 34.11 5.92
C LYS A 52 -6.44 34.44 6.85
N GLN A 53 -7.07 33.48 7.49
CA GLN A 53 -8.14 33.72 8.47
C GLN A 53 -7.65 34.57 9.67
N ILE A 54 -6.46 34.24 10.21
CA ILE A 54 -5.79 35.03 11.24
C ILE A 54 -5.57 36.46 10.73
N TYR A 55 -5.05 36.66 9.52
CA TYR A 55 -4.82 37.94 8.92
C TYR A 55 -6.12 38.77 8.77
N GLU A 56 -7.19 38.16 8.33
CA GLU A 56 -8.50 38.79 8.15
C GLU A 56 -9.08 39.25 9.49
N MET A 57 -8.91 38.47 10.56
CA MET A 57 -9.34 38.85 11.90
C MET A 57 -8.53 40.01 12.49
N LEU A 58 -7.23 40.11 12.17
CA LEU A 58 -6.35 41.19 12.61
C LEU A 58 -6.52 42.48 11.80
N ARG A 59 -6.84 42.40 10.50
CA ARG A 59 -6.83 43.51 9.55
C ARG A 59 -7.62 44.73 9.99
N PRO A 60 -8.80 44.63 10.62
CA PRO A 60 -9.56 45.81 11.09
C PRO A 60 -8.86 46.60 12.21
N HIS A 61 -7.91 45.96 12.92
CA HIS A 61 -7.32 46.52 14.15
C HIS A 61 -5.87 46.99 13.98
N PHE A 62 -5.20 46.63 12.87
CA PHE A 62 -3.81 47.00 12.60
C PHE A 62 -3.64 47.63 11.22
N THR A 63 -2.95 48.78 11.19
CA THR A 63 -2.66 49.51 9.94
C THR A 63 -1.35 49.06 9.27
N SER A 64 -0.48 48.35 10.00
CA SER A 64 0.81 47.86 9.50
C SER A 64 1.28 46.61 10.23
N GLY A 65 2.16 45.83 9.61
CA GLY A 65 2.77 44.62 10.19
C GLY A 65 1.82 43.45 10.38
N THR A 66 0.60 43.49 9.86
CA THR A 66 -0.46 42.48 10.04
C THR A 66 -0.04 41.09 9.52
N ALA A 67 0.60 41.06 8.35
CA ALA A 67 1.06 39.77 7.78
C ALA A 67 2.12 39.08 8.65
N ARG A 68 3.08 39.86 9.20
CA ARG A 68 4.09 39.31 10.13
C ARG A 68 3.46 38.78 11.42
N ARG A 69 2.47 39.54 11.97
CA ARG A 69 1.72 39.08 13.15
C ARG A 69 0.95 37.82 12.88
N ALA A 70 0.31 37.67 11.73
CA ALA A 70 -0.42 36.48 11.36
C ALA A 70 0.51 35.26 11.31
N THR A 71 1.75 35.39 10.83
CA THR A 71 2.75 34.30 10.84
C THR A 71 3.17 33.95 12.27
N THR A 72 3.44 34.95 13.14
CA THR A 72 3.79 34.68 14.55
C THR A 72 2.65 34.01 15.29
N LEU A 73 1.41 34.47 15.09
CA LEU A 73 0.22 33.90 15.72
C LEU A 73 -0.08 32.49 15.26
N LEU A 74 0.27 32.12 14.05
CA LEU A 74 0.16 30.72 13.61
C LEU A 74 1.05 29.79 14.43
N GLU A 75 2.25 30.25 14.82
CA GLU A 75 3.12 29.48 15.71
C GLU A 75 2.58 29.42 17.14
N THR A 76 2.05 30.54 17.67
CA THR A 76 1.37 30.56 18.98
C THR A 76 0.15 29.64 18.97
N LEU A 77 -0.63 29.66 17.87
CA LEU A 77 -1.81 28.81 17.71
C LEU A 77 -1.47 27.31 17.72
N ARG A 78 -0.29 26.91 17.23
CA ARG A 78 0.16 25.51 17.31
C ARG A 78 0.33 25.06 18.76
N LEU A 79 0.80 25.93 19.64
CA LEU A 79 0.97 25.65 21.05
C LEU A 79 -0.37 25.63 21.79
N GLU A 80 -1.23 26.62 21.54
CA GLU A 80 -2.55 26.73 22.18
C GLU A 80 -3.50 25.60 21.76
N ALA A 81 -3.43 25.17 20.48
CA ALA A 81 -4.22 24.04 19.96
C ALA A 81 -3.56 22.68 20.21
N TYR A 82 -2.41 22.61 20.89
CA TYR A 82 -1.63 21.37 21.03
C TYR A 82 -2.44 20.23 21.66
N THR A 83 -2.37 19.10 21.03
CA THR A 83 -2.88 17.82 21.53
C THR A 83 -1.82 16.74 21.27
N PRO A 84 -1.46 15.88 22.27
CA PRO A 84 -0.35 14.96 22.12
C PRO A 84 -0.58 13.96 21.00
N GLU A 85 -1.79 13.45 20.85
CA GLU A 85 -2.12 12.47 19.83
C GLU A 85 -3.63 12.37 19.58
N LEU A 86 -4.02 12.14 18.31
CA LEU A 86 -5.37 11.67 17.99
C LEU A 86 -5.38 10.13 17.95
N PRO A 87 -6.39 9.49 18.57
CA PRO A 87 -6.43 8.02 18.65
C PRO A 87 -6.56 7.39 17.26
N ILE A 88 -5.94 6.22 17.08
CA ILE A 88 -6.17 5.35 15.94
C ILE A 88 -7.39 4.49 16.27
N GLN A 89 -8.48 4.70 15.54
CA GLN A 89 -9.79 4.10 15.83
C GLN A 89 -10.11 3.05 14.76
N GLU A 90 -9.90 1.78 15.09
CA GLU A 90 -10.12 0.65 14.18
C GLU A 90 -11.58 0.17 14.15
N ASP A 91 -12.43 0.65 15.09
CA ASP A 91 -13.80 0.21 15.29
C ASP A 91 -14.85 1.09 14.58
N ARG A 92 -14.41 2.12 13.87
CA ARG A 92 -15.28 3.10 13.23
C ARG A 92 -14.68 3.71 11.98
N ILE A 93 -15.55 4.33 11.17
CA ILE A 93 -15.18 5.07 9.97
C ILE A 93 -15.76 6.49 10.11
N HIS A 94 -14.90 7.49 10.10
CA HIS A 94 -15.34 8.89 10.06
C HIS A 94 -15.65 9.28 8.62
N VAL A 95 -16.87 9.72 8.38
CA VAL A 95 -17.39 10.15 7.08
C VAL A 95 -17.78 11.63 7.11
N ALA A 96 -18.06 12.22 5.96
CA ALA A 96 -18.35 13.64 5.84
C ALA A 96 -19.55 14.12 6.69
N ASN A 97 -20.51 13.26 7.00
CA ASN A 97 -21.71 13.57 7.76
C ASN A 97 -21.77 12.94 9.18
N GLY A 98 -20.65 12.40 9.68
CA GLY A 98 -20.61 11.83 11.03
C GLY A 98 -19.60 10.69 11.21
N THR A 99 -19.96 9.73 12.07
CA THR A 99 -19.13 8.56 12.40
C THR A 99 -19.98 7.29 12.29
N LEU A 100 -19.55 6.36 11.47
CA LEU A 100 -20.14 5.02 11.31
C LEU A 100 -19.32 4.02 12.13
N PHE A 101 -19.94 3.44 13.14
CA PHE A 101 -19.34 2.35 13.91
C PHE A 101 -19.45 1.03 13.14
N LEU A 102 -18.46 0.18 13.25
CA LEU A 102 -18.46 -1.12 12.58
C LEU A 102 -19.56 -2.08 13.13
N SER A 103 -20.10 -1.78 14.30
CA SER A 103 -21.31 -2.41 14.84
C SER A 103 -22.59 -2.09 14.04
N GLY A 104 -22.55 -1.09 13.15
CA GLY A 104 -23.66 -0.61 12.34
C GLY A 104 -24.32 0.67 12.85
N ALA A 105 -23.99 1.13 14.07
CA ALA A 105 -24.51 2.39 14.60
C ALA A 105 -23.91 3.59 13.85
N PHE A 106 -24.70 4.66 13.68
CA PHE A 106 -24.25 5.93 13.08
C PHE A 106 -24.52 7.09 14.04
N CYS A 107 -23.50 7.95 14.20
CA CYS A 107 -23.59 9.20 14.95
C CYS A 107 -23.32 10.36 14.00
N ALA A 108 -24.24 11.33 13.93
CA ALA A 108 -24.09 12.51 13.07
C ALA A 108 -23.10 13.56 13.64
N GLU A 109 -22.78 13.46 14.94
CA GLU A 109 -21.79 14.32 15.57
C GLU A 109 -20.38 14.00 15.04
N LYS A 110 -19.64 15.06 14.70
CA LYS A 110 -18.28 14.93 14.19
C LYS A 110 -17.29 15.18 15.33
N GLU A 111 -16.36 14.27 15.47
CA GLU A 111 -15.23 14.40 16.40
C GLU A 111 -13.92 14.65 15.65
N PHE A 112 -12.90 15.15 16.33
CA PHE A 112 -11.55 15.23 15.76
C PHE A 112 -11.03 13.81 15.50
N CYS A 113 -10.53 13.59 14.29
CA CYS A 113 -10.03 12.28 13.89
C CYS A 113 -8.88 12.41 12.88
N ARG A 114 -8.08 11.36 12.77
CA ARG A 114 -6.97 11.31 11.81
C ARG A 114 -7.47 11.11 10.38
N ASN A 115 -8.40 10.19 10.20
CA ASN A 115 -8.83 9.73 8.89
C ASN A 115 -10.35 9.96 8.71
N ARG A 116 -10.74 11.12 8.19
CA ARG A 116 -12.11 11.37 7.75
C ARG A 116 -12.21 11.19 6.25
N LEU A 117 -13.18 10.40 5.82
CA LEU A 117 -13.48 10.18 4.41
C LEU A 117 -14.39 11.31 3.89
N PRO A 118 -14.13 11.86 2.69
CA PRO A 118 -14.91 12.99 2.13
C PRO A 118 -16.25 12.58 1.55
N ILE A 119 -16.76 11.41 1.89
CA ILE A 119 -18.04 10.86 1.42
C ILE A 119 -19.09 10.89 2.51
N ARG A 120 -20.37 10.94 2.12
CA ARG A 120 -21.50 10.83 3.04
C ARG A 120 -21.88 9.37 3.23
N TYR A 121 -22.22 8.99 4.45
CA TYR A 121 -22.90 7.73 4.71
C TYR A 121 -24.40 7.93 4.49
N ASP A 122 -24.93 7.25 3.51
CA ASP A 122 -26.37 7.11 3.25
C ASP A 122 -26.70 5.62 3.12
N PRO A 123 -27.36 5.02 4.11
CA PRO A 123 -27.71 3.61 4.06
C PRO A 123 -28.74 3.28 2.95
N SER A 124 -29.40 4.31 2.37
CA SER A 124 -30.35 4.16 1.27
C SER A 124 -29.74 4.43 -0.11
N ALA A 125 -28.44 4.68 -0.19
CA ALA A 125 -27.76 4.92 -1.46
C ALA A 125 -28.04 3.75 -2.44
N PRO A 126 -28.31 4.05 -3.73
CA PRO A 126 -28.60 3.04 -4.73
C PRO A 126 -27.42 2.11 -4.94
N GLN A 127 -27.70 0.91 -5.43
CA GLN A 127 -26.62 0.00 -5.86
C GLN A 127 -25.78 0.65 -6.97
N PRO A 128 -24.45 0.51 -6.91
CA PRO A 128 -23.55 1.11 -7.88
C PRO A 128 -23.49 0.23 -9.15
N GLU A 129 -24.50 0.32 -10.01
CA GLU A 129 -24.66 -0.57 -11.18
C GLU A 129 -23.52 -0.44 -12.18
N THR A 130 -23.04 0.78 -12.44
CA THR A 130 -21.92 1.00 -13.36
C THR A 130 -20.63 0.41 -12.82
N TRP A 131 -20.39 0.55 -11.50
CA TRP A 131 -19.26 -0.07 -10.81
C TRP A 131 -19.32 -1.61 -10.88
N LEU A 132 -20.45 -2.20 -10.58
CA LEU A 132 -20.61 -3.66 -10.59
C LEU A 132 -20.42 -4.23 -12.01
N ARG A 133 -20.95 -3.55 -13.04
CA ARG A 133 -20.73 -3.91 -14.45
C ARG A 133 -19.24 -3.78 -14.81
N PHE A 134 -18.62 -2.65 -14.47
CA PHE A 134 -17.19 -2.44 -14.70
C PHE A 134 -16.35 -3.55 -14.07
N LEU A 135 -16.63 -3.94 -12.83
CA LEU A 135 -15.92 -5.03 -12.17
C LEU A 135 -16.16 -6.39 -12.84
N SER A 136 -17.39 -6.66 -13.27
CA SER A 136 -17.71 -7.92 -13.99
C SER A 136 -17.01 -8.01 -15.35
N ASP A 137 -16.77 -6.86 -16.01
CA ASP A 137 -16.01 -6.80 -17.25
C ASP A 137 -14.49 -6.94 -17.02
N LEU A 138 -14.01 -6.49 -15.85
CA LEU A 138 -12.59 -6.46 -15.51
C LEU A 138 -12.08 -7.75 -14.86
N LEU A 139 -12.86 -8.38 -14.00
CA LEU A 139 -12.45 -9.50 -13.15
C LEU A 139 -13.37 -10.71 -13.31
N GLU A 140 -12.87 -11.89 -13.02
CA GLU A 140 -13.72 -13.06 -12.82
C GLU A 140 -14.55 -12.92 -11.55
N ALA A 141 -15.75 -13.47 -11.55
CA ALA A 141 -16.73 -13.29 -10.46
C ALA A 141 -16.16 -13.72 -9.10
N GLU A 142 -15.36 -14.77 -9.06
CA GLU A 142 -14.73 -15.29 -7.84
C GLU A 142 -13.68 -14.33 -7.24
N ASP A 143 -13.02 -13.49 -8.07
CA ASP A 143 -12.01 -12.53 -7.64
C ASP A 143 -12.60 -11.21 -7.15
N ILE A 144 -13.86 -10.90 -7.53
CA ILE A 144 -14.56 -9.67 -7.11
C ILE A 144 -14.75 -9.65 -5.59
N LEU A 145 -15.00 -10.79 -4.96
CA LEU A 145 -15.13 -10.87 -3.50
C LEU A 145 -13.83 -10.50 -2.78
N THR A 146 -12.69 -10.98 -3.29
CA THR A 146 -11.36 -10.63 -2.76
C THR A 146 -11.12 -9.13 -2.88
N LEU A 147 -11.43 -8.54 -4.04
CA LEU A 147 -11.30 -7.09 -4.27
C LEU A 147 -12.21 -6.30 -3.32
N GLN A 148 -13.48 -6.70 -3.17
CA GLN A 148 -14.45 -6.06 -2.30
C GLN A 148 -13.97 -6.01 -0.84
N GLU A 149 -13.47 -7.13 -0.35
CA GLU A 149 -12.89 -7.22 1.01
C GLU A 149 -11.66 -6.32 1.14
N TYR A 150 -10.78 -6.29 0.13
CA TYR A 150 -9.58 -5.48 0.19
C TYR A 150 -9.87 -3.97 0.16
N LEU A 151 -10.78 -3.53 -0.71
CA LEU A 151 -11.17 -2.11 -0.75
C LEU A 151 -11.92 -1.72 0.53
N GLY A 152 -12.73 -2.61 1.10
CA GLY A 152 -13.33 -2.43 2.42
C GLY A 152 -12.29 -2.35 3.54
N TYR A 153 -11.27 -3.19 3.51
CA TYR A 153 -10.15 -3.18 4.45
C TYR A 153 -9.41 -1.83 4.45
N CYS A 154 -9.38 -1.12 3.32
CA CYS A 154 -8.78 0.20 3.20
C CYS A 154 -9.58 1.32 3.88
N LEU A 155 -10.79 1.08 4.38
CA LEU A 155 -11.63 2.09 5.03
C LEU A 155 -11.24 2.37 6.50
N ILE A 156 -10.50 1.47 7.14
CA ILE A 156 -10.14 1.55 8.57
C ILE A 156 -8.62 1.47 8.78
N PRO A 157 -8.07 2.13 9.83
CA PRO A 157 -6.63 2.21 10.07
C PRO A 157 -6.10 0.94 10.77
N THR A 158 -6.09 -0.21 10.08
CA THR A 158 -5.64 -1.48 10.65
C THR A 158 -4.77 -2.28 9.67
N ASN A 159 -3.83 -3.07 10.18
CA ASN A 159 -3.01 -4.02 9.40
C ASN A 159 -3.30 -5.48 9.72
N ARG A 160 -4.42 -5.79 10.38
CA ARG A 160 -4.77 -7.17 10.80
C ARG A 160 -4.85 -8.16 9.64
N GLY A 161 -5.21 -7.69 8.43
CA GLY A 161 -5.25 -8.52 7.23
C GLY A 161 -3.87 -8.84 6.64
N GLN A 162 -2.82 -8.11 7.02
CA GLN A 162 -1.42 -8.32 6.62
C GLN A 162 -1.23 -8.59 5.12
N ALA A 163 -1.97 -7.87 4.27
CA ALA A 163 -1.96 -8.08 2.83
C ALA A 163 -1.82 -6.78 2.05
N MET A 164 -1.23 -6.87 0.88
CA MET A 164 -1.26 -5.90 -0.20
C MET A 164 -1.99 -6.48 -1.42
N MET A 165 -2.49 -5.63 -2.29
CA MET A 165 -3.18 -6.06 -3.51
C MET A 165 -2.42 -5.64 -4.76
N LEU A 166 -2.31 -6.58 -5.69
CA LEU A 166 -1.77 -6.38 -7.03
C LEU A 166 -2.81 -6.77 -8.08
N LEU A 167 -3.18 -5.83 -8.95
CA LEU A 167 -3.97 -6.11 -10.15
C LEU A 167 -3.05 -6.21 -11.36
N LYS A 168 -2.94 -7.43 -11.91
CA LYS A 168 -2.08 -7.77 -13.05
C LYS A 168 -2.88 -7.79 -14.35
N GLY A 169 -2.37 -7.15 -15.42
CA GLY A 169 -2.95 -7.15 -16.76
C GLY A 169 -1.94 -6.82 -17.82
N ASN A 170 -2.38 -6.62 -19.05
CA ASN A 170 -1.50 -6.35 -20.20
C ASN A 170 -1.48 -4.87 -20.63
N GLY A 171 -2.25 -4.01 -19.91
CA GLY A 171 -2.42 -2.60 -20.25
C GLY A 171 -3.73 -2.32 -21.02
N GLY A 172 -4.35 -1.19 -20.70
CA GLY A 172 -5.58 -0.75 -21.39
C GLY A 172 -6.88 -1.41 -20.92
N GLU A 173 -6.86 -2.30 -19.91
CA GLU A 173 -8.09 -2.95 -19.41
C GLU A 173 -8.93 -2.03 -18.51
N GLY A 174 -8.31 -1.00 -17.93
CA GLY A 174 -8.98 -0.02 -17.07
C GLY A 174 -8.71 -0.21 -15.58
N LYS A 175 -7.70 -0.97 -15.16
CA LYS A 175 -7.28 -1.20 -13.77
C LYS A 175 -7.21 0.08 -12.94
N SER A 176 -6.56 1.11 -13.49
CA SER A 176 -6.33 2.41 -12.83
C SER A 176 -7.63 3.14 -12.44
N ARG A 177 -8.79 2.78 -13.04
CA ARG A 177 -10.07 3.36 -12.65
C ARG A 177 -10.45 3.03 -11.22
N ILE A 178 -10.02 1.87 -10.71
CA ILE A 178 -10.16 1.51 -9.29
C ILE A 178 -9.40 2.51 -8.41
N GLY A 179 -8.18 2.89 -8.80
CA GLY A 179 -7.38 3.90 -8.09
C GLY A 179 -8.08 5.26 -8.04
N VAL A 180 -8.68 5.70 -9.16
CA VAL A 180 -9.44 6.97 -9.22
C VAL A 180 -10.66 6.94 -8.29
N VAL A 181 -11.41 5.84 -8.26
CA VAL A 181 -12.56 5.66 -7.36
C VAL A 181 -12.09 5.68 -5.90
N MET A 182 -11.01 4.97 -5.57
CA MET A 182 -10.46 4.98 -4.22
C MET A 182 -9.93 6.35 -3.80
N GLN A 183 -9.35 7.13 -4.72
CA GLN A 183 -8.95 8.52 -4.46
C GLN A 183 -10.16 9.39 -4.12
N LYS A 184 -11.28 9.23 -4.84
CA LYS A 184 -12.53 9.94 -4.55
C LYS A 184 -13.10 9.52 -3.19
N LEU A 185 -13.03 8.24 -2.85
CA LEU A 185 -13.59 7.68 -1.63
C LEU A 185 -12.77 8.03 -0.39
N LEU A 186 -11.44 7.96 -0.48
CA LEU A 186 -10.55 8.19 0.67
C LEU A 186 -10.06 9.64 0.78
N GLY A 187 -10.10 10.41 -0.30
CA GLY A 187 -9.64 11.80 -0.32
C GLY A 187 -8.16 11.94 0.04
N SER A 188 -7.87 12.79 1.03
CA SER A 188 -6.51 13.04 1.54
C SER A 188 -5.90 11.87 2.31
N ASN A 189 -6.65 10.80 2.56
CA ASN A 189 -6.15 9.60 3.23
C ASN A 189 -5.52 8.58 2.25
N LEU A 190 -5.41 8.94 0.97
CA LEU A 190 -4.77 8.16 -0.07
C LEU A 190 -3.56 8.90 -0.63
N LYS A 191 -2.44 8.21 -0.76
CA LYS A 191 -1.21 8.69 -1.37
C LYS A 191 -0.93 7.95 -2.68
N ASN A 192 -0.65 8.68 -3.75
CA ASN A 192 -0.10 8.10 -4.96
C ASN A 192 1.43 8.08 -4.88
N GLY A 193 2.05 6.96 -5.25
CA GLY A 193 3.51 6.84 -5.16
C GLY A 193 4.04 5.55 -5.76
N SER A 194 5.32 5.26 -5.57
CA SER A 194 5.96 4.05 -6.05
C SER A 194 6.41 3.16 -4.89
N ILE A 195 6.02 1.90 -4.91
CA ILE A 195 6.44 0.87 -3.94
C ILE A 195 7.97 0.77 -3.90
N ALA A 196 8.64 0.84 -5.05
CA ALA A 196 10.09 0.82 -5.11
C ALA A 196 10.73 2.03 -4.39
N LYS A 197 10.10 3.21 -4.45
CA LYS A 197 10.56 4.39 -3.70
C LYS A 197 10.38 4.22 -2.20
N VAL A 198 9.26 3.64 -1.77
CA VAL A 198 8.98 3.35 -0.35
C VAL A 198 10.02 2.40 0.24
N GLU A 199 10.38 1.36 -0.50
CA GLU A 199 11.42 0.41 -0.05
C GLU A 199 12.79 1.10 0.12
N ARG A 200 13.16 2.03 -0.79
CA ARG A 200 14.49 2.66 -0.81
C ARG A 200 14.64 3.89 0.09
N SER A 201 13.56 4.65 0.34
CA SER A 201 13.62 5.97 0.96
C SER A 201 12.90 6.04 2.31
N PRO A 202 13.62 6.40 3.40
CA PRO A 202 12.98 6.63 4.69
C PRO A 202 11.95 7.77 4.64
N PHE A 203 12.22 8.83 3.88
CA PHE A 203 11.30 9.95 3.72
C PHE A 203 9.99 9.53 3.04
N ALA A 204 10.07 8.67 2.01
CA ALA A 204 8.87 8.15 1.37
C ALA A 204 8.03 7.26 2.31
N ARG A 205 8.66 6.60 3.27
CA ARG A 205 7.95 5.87 4.33
C ARG A 205 7.26 6.81 5.30
N ALA A 206 7.94 7.86 5.76
CA ALA A 206 7.37 8.86 6.65
C ALA A 206 6.17 9.59 6.02
N ASP A 207 6.20 9.82 4.70
CA ASP A 207 5.08 10.40 3.95
C ASP A 207 3.81 9.54 3.98
N LEU A 208 3.90 8.27 4.36
CA LEU A 208 2.76 7.33 4.48
C LEU A 208 2.20 7.24 5.91
N GLU A 209 2.79 7.97 6.84
CA GLU A 209 2.26 8.03 8.19
C GLU A 209 0.83 8.60 8.17
N HIS A 210 -0.09 7.87 8.77
CA HIS A 210 -1.52 8.18 8.82
C HIS A 210 -2.32 8.01 7.51
N GLU A 211 -1.68 7.60 6.41
CA GLU A 211 -2.40 7.27 5.19
C GLU A 211 -3.12 5.91 5.31
N LEU A 212 -4.32 5.83 4.75
CA LEU A 212 -5.08 4.58 4.70
C LEU A 212 -4.66 3.69 3.54
N LEU A 213 -4.31 4.29 2.40
CA LEU A 213 -3.97 3.56 1.18
C LEU A 213 -2.86 4.28 0.43
N MET A 214 -1.90 3.53 -0.07
CA MET A 214 -0.98 3.96 -1.12
C MET A 214 -1.30 3.22 -2.41
N VAL A 215 -1.41 3.98 -3.51
CA VAL A 215 -1.62 3.44 -4.86
C VAL A 215 -0.36 3.63 -5.69
N ASP A 216 0.12 2.54 -6.30
CA ASP A 216 1.17 2.54 -7.33
C ASP A 216 0.49 2.23 -8.67
N ASP A 217 0.18 3.28 -9.45
CA ASP A 217 -0.65 3.17 -10.66
C ASP A 217 0.11 2.59 -11.87
N ASP A 218 1.42 2.65 -11.85
CA ASP A 218 2.28 2.10 -12.91
C ASP A 218 3.51 1.41 -12.29
N MET A 219 3.22 0.34 -11.57
CA MET A 219 4.27 -0.44 -10.92
C MET A 219 5.20 -1.03 -11.98
N LYS A 220 6.46 -0.60 -11.93
CA LYS A 220 7.48 -1.09 -12.85
C LYS A 220 7.79 -2.56 -12.58
N LEU A 221 8.08 -3.31 -13.66
CA LEU A 221 8.47 -4.73 -13.61
C LEU A 221 9.88 -4.95 -13.04
N GLU A 222 10.60 -3.89 -12.68
CA GLU A 222 11.91 -4.03 -12.04
C GLU A 222 11.75 -4.69 -10.68
N ALA A 223 12.44 -5.81 -10.50
CA ALA A 223 12.44 -6.53 -9.22
C ALA A 223 13.02 -5.65 -8.09
N LEU A 224 12.37 -5.67 -6.94
CA LEU A 224 12.81 -4.95 -5.76
C LEU A 224 14.15 -5.54 -5.25
N GLN A 225 15.13 -4.68 -4.97
CA GLN A 225 16.40 -5.12 -4.37
C GLN A 225 16.22 -5.63 -2.92
N SER A 226 15.25 -5.11 -2.21
CA SER A 226 14.86 -5.51 -0.86
C SER A 226 13.35 -5.43 -0.74
N THR A 227 12.76 -6.19 0.20
CA THR A 227 11.34 -6.16 0.56
C THR A 227 11.15 -6.04 2.07
N HIS A 228 12.23 -5.70 2.78
CA HIS A 228 12.21 -5.64 4.23
C HIS A 228 11.20 -4.62 4.75
N TYR A 229 11.29 -3.38 4.25
CA TYR A 229 10.41 -2.31 4.68
C TYR A 229 8.97 -2.51 4.21
N LEU A 230 8.78 -2.98 2.98
CA LEU A 230 7.45 -3.30 2.46
C LEU A 230 6.75 -4.36 3.32
N LYS A 231 7.45 -5.44 3.66
CA LYS A 231 6.92 -6.48 4.58
C LYS A 231 6.58 -5.90 5.95
N SER A 232 7.48 -5.07 6.49
CA SER A 232 7.27 -4.43 7.80
C SER A 232 6.05 -3.49 7.79
N LEU A 233 5.86 -2.71 6.72
CA LEU A 233 4.71 -1.82 6.56
C LEU A 233 3.39 -2.59 6.41
N ILE A 234 3.38 -3.69 5.66
CA ILE A 234 2.17 -4.51 5.48
C ILE A 234 1.73 -5.15 6.80
N THR A 235 2.66 -5.59 7.64
CA THR A 235 2.36 -6.17 8.96
C THR A 235 2.17 -5.12 10.04
N ALA A 236 3.07 -4.15 10.11
CA ALA A 236 3.12 -2.99 11.02
C ALA A 236 2.61 -3.27 12.47
N GLU A 237 3.04 -4.40 13.06
CA GLU A 237 2.68 -4.76 14.43
C GLU A 237 3.38 -3.85 15.46
N MET A 238 4.58 -3.39 15.13
CA MET A 238 5.40 -2.51 15.97
C MET A 238 5.56 -1.14 15.30
N PRO A 239 5.77 -0.06 16.09
CA PRO A 239 6.16 1.23 15.54
C PRO A 239 7.42 1.11 14.67
N MET A 240 7.51 1.92 13.64
CA MET A 240 8.64 1.97 12.71
C MET A 240 9.43 3.25 12.90
N ASP A 241 10.73 3.17 12.66
CA ASP A 241 11.59 4.34 12.59
C ASP A 241 11.31 5.14 11.32
N LEU A 242 10.88 6.39 11.49
CA LEU A 242 10.49 7.30 10.43
C LEU A 242 11.40 8.53 10.44
N GLU A 243 11.74 9.02 9.27
CA GLU A 243 12.62 10.18 9.09
C GLU A 243 11.91 11.25 8.26
N ARG A 244 11.91 12.48 8.76
CA ARG A 244 11.50 13.67 8.01
C ARG A 244 12.70 14.57 7.74
N LYS A 245 12.67 15.28 6.62
CA LYS A 245 13.80 16.14 6.24
C LYS A 245 13.99 17.28 7.25
N GLY A 246 15.16 17.30 7.89
CA GLY A 246 15.52 18.32 8.88
C GLY A 246 15.02 18.04 10.30
N GLU A 247 14.42 16.89 10.55
CA GLU A 247 13.96 16.46 11.87
C GLU A 247 14.72 15.20 12.33
N GLN A 248 14.77 14.97 13.63
CA GLN A 248 15.29 13.70 14.17
C GLN A 248 14.31 12.56 13.83
N SER A 249 14.85 11.35 13.67
CA SER A 249 14.02 10.17 13.49
C SER A 249 13.14 9.92 14.71
N TYR A 250 11.95 9.39 14.49
CA TYR A 250 10.97 9.10 15.55
C TYR A 250 10.24 7.80 15.25
N GLN A 251 9.57 7.26 16.26
CA GLN A 251 8.79 6.03 16.14
C GLN A 251 7.34 6.34 15.77
N GLY A 252 6.91 5.92 14.58
CA GLY A 252 5.54 6.10 14.09
C GLY A 252 4.80 4.78 13.93
N LYS A 253 3.49 4.78 14.23
CA LYS A 253 2.62 3.61 14.00
C LYS A 253 2.03 3.69 12.60
N MET A 254 2.34 2.69 11.77
CA MET A 254 1.90 2.60 10.39
C MET A 254 0.69 1.67 10.24
N TYR A 255 -0.22 2.02 9.33
CA TYR A 255 -1.37 1.18 8.97
C TYR A 255 -1.74 1.32 7.49
N VAL A 256 -0.84 1.85 6.67
CA VAL A 256 -1.03 2.01 5.23
C VAL A 256 -1.15 0.65 4.53
N ARG A 257 -2.10 0.54 3.59
CA ARG A 257 -2.23 -0.59 2.66
C ARG A 257 -1.65 -0.20 1.31
N PHE A 258 -1.35 -1.20 0.49
CA PHE A 258 -0.75 -1.01 -0.83
C PHE A 258 -1.61 -1.63 -1.91
N LEU A 259 -2.04 -0.82 -2.87
CA LEU A 259 -2.72 -1.26 -4.10
C LEU A 259 -1.83 -0.91 -5.28
N ALA A 260 -1.44 -1.90 -6.04
CA ALA A 260 -0.59 -1.70 -7.22
C ALA A 260 -1.25 -2.20 -8.48
N PHE A 261 -1.06 -1.48 -9.58
CA PHE A 261 -1.44 -1.88 -10.92
C PHE A 261 -0.19 -2.16 -11.74
N SER A 262 -0.13 -3.32 -12.36
CA SER A 262 1.05 -3.76 -13.09
C SER A 262 0.69 -4.55 -14.35
N ASN A 263 1.66 -4.63 -15.26
CA ASN A 263 1.63 -5.51 -16.40
C ASN A 263 2.39 -6.84 -16.14
N GLY A 264 2.82 -7.08 -14.91
CA GLY A 264 3.48 -8.29 -14.44
C GLY A 264 3.42 -8.42 -12.93
N ASP A 265 4.17 -9.34 -12.36
CA ASP A 265 4.21 -9.62 -10.92
C ASP A 265 5.20 -8.72 -10.19
N LEU A 266 4.95 -8.50 -8.91
CA LEU A 266 5.90 -7.83 -8.02
C LEU A 266 6.97 -8.83 -7.58
N GLU A 267 8.15 -8.69 -8.12
CA GLU A 267 9.27 -9.55 -7.85
C GLU A 267 10.29 -8.93 -6.89
N SER A 268 11.08 -9.78 -6.27
CA SER A 268 12.25 -9.37 -5.49
C SER A 268 13.49 -10.11 -5.96
N LEU A 269 14.59 -9.39 -6.15
CA LEU A 269 15.88 -9.98 -6.54
C LEU A 269 16.45 -10.96 -5.52
N TYR A 270 16.13 -10.76 -4.23
CA TYR A 270 16.79 -11.51 -3.16
C TYR A 270 15.82 -12.12 -2.15
N ASP A 271 14.58 -11.68 -2.10
CA ASP A 271 13.58 -12.20 -1.15
C ASP A 271 12.57 -13.09 -1.85
N HIS A 272 12.83 -14.38 -1.80
CA HIS A 272 11.92 -15.42 -2.31
C HIS A 272 11.24 -16.17 -1.17
N SER A 273 11.16 -15.53 0.03
CA SER A 273 10.56 -16.13 1.20
C SER A 273 9.03 -16.23 1.06
N ASP A 274 8.44 -17.25 1.67
CA ASP A 274 6.98 -17.34 1.83
C ASP A 274 6.40 -16.08 2.47
N GLY A 275 7.21 -15.40 3.31
CA GLY A 275 6.85 -14.17 3.98
C GLY A 275 6.53 -13.00 3.05
N PHE A 276 7.14 -12.93 1.87
CA PHE A 276 6.87 -11.90 0.87
C PHE A 276 5.62 -12.23 0.04
N TYR A 277 5.57 -13.43 -0.56
CA TYR A 277 4.48 -13.81 -1.46
C TYR A 277 3.14 -14.03 -0.75
N ARG A 278 3.13 -14.62 0.46
CA ARG A 278 1.88 -14.85 1.21
C ARG A 278 1.11 -13.57 1.53
N ARG A 279 1.78 -12.40 1.48
CA ARG A 279 1.17 -11.08 1.72
C ARG A 279 0.58 -10.45 0.48
N GLN A 280 0.70 -11.10 -0.67
CA GLN A 280 0.22 -10.57 -1.94
C GLN A 280 -1.09 -11.25 -2.34
N LEU A 281 -2.13 -10.44 -2.54
CA LEU A 281 -3.37 -10.83 -3.21
C LEU A 281 -3.23 -10.41 -4.68
N ILE A 282 -2.97 -11.39 -5.56
CA ILE A 282 -2.70 -11.12 -6.98
C ILE A 282 -3.94 -11.46 -7.79
N LEU A 283 -4.62 -10.44 -8.31
CA LEU A 283 -5.79 -10.56 -9.18
C LEU A 283 -5.37 -10.32 -10.63
N SER A 284 -5.62 -11.28 -11.50
CA SER A 284 -5.41 -11.14 -12.94
C SER A 284 -6.67 -10.63 -13.60
N VAL A 285 -6.59 -9.48 -14.28
CA VAL A 285 -7.73 -8.93 -15.00
C VAL A 285 -7.99 -9.68 -16.31
N LYS A 286 -9.24 -9.64 -16.78
CA LYS A 286 -9.64 -10.19 -18.06
C LYS A 286 -8.98 -9.42 -19.21
N LYS A 287 -8.70 -10.10 -20.30
CA LYS A 287 -8.20 -9.44 -21.51
C LYS A 287 -9.26 -8.48 -22.05
N LYS A 288 -8.82 -7.28 -22.43
CA LYS A 288 -9.70 -6.32 -23.11
C LYS A 288 -10.27 -6.94 -24.39
N PRO A 289 -11.61 -6.97 -24.57
CA PRO A 289 -12.19 -7.41 -25.84
C PRO A 289 -11.70 -6.53 -27.00
N PRO A 290 -11.36 -7.11 -28.17
CA PRO A 290 -10.77 -6.36 -29.27
C PRO A 290 -11.64 -5.21 -29.79
N ASN A 291 -12.97 -5.31 -29.65
CA ASN A 291 -13.94 -4.31 -30.12
C ASN A 291 -14.49 -3.43 -29.00
N ARG A 292 -13.89 -3.44 -27.79
CA ARG A 292 -14.34 -2.57 -26.69
C ARG A 292 -13.92 -1.13 -26.99
N GLU A 293 -14.90 -0.25 -27.13
CA GLU A 293 -14.68 1.19 -27.14
C GLU A 293 -14.39 1.67 -25.71
N ASP A 294 -13.37 2.54 -25.57
CA ASP A 294 -13.02 3.12 -24.28
C ASP A 294 -13.93 4.31 -23.99
N ASP A 295 -14.61 4.29 -22.86
CA ASP A 295 -15.41 5.42 -22.37
C ASP A 295 -14.50 6.42 -21.62
N PRO A 296 -14.24 7.62 -22.19
CA PRO A 296 -13.39 8.62 -21.54
C PRO A 296 -14.02 9.17 -20.24
N PHE A 297 -15.34 9.07 -20.08
CA PHE A 297 -16.08 9.53 -18.91
C PHE A 297 -16.36 8.42 -17.88
N LEU A 298 -15.80 7.24 -18.08
CA LEU A 298 -16.05 6.11 -17.17
C LEU A 298 -15.69 6.46 -15.71
N ALA A 299 -14.57 7.16 -15.49
CA ALA A 299 -14.15 7.55 -14.15
C ALA A 299 -15.19 8.46 -13.45
N ASP A 300 -15.75 9.44 -14.19
CA ASP A 300 -16.76 10.36 -13.68
C ASP A 300 -18.06 9.62 -13.35
N LYS A 301 -18.48 8.68 -14.21
CA LYS A 301 -19.67 7.85 -13.97
C LYS A 301 -19.49 6.98 -12.73
N LEU A 302 -18.34 6.34 -12.56
CA LEU A 302 -18.01 5.54 -11.38
C LEU A 302 -17.98 6.42 -10.11
N CYS A 303 -17.33 7.58 -10.17
CA CYS A 303 -17.30 8.52 -9.05
C CYS A 303 -18.67 9.11 -8.71
N GLY A 304 -19.61 9.13 -9.66
CA GLY A 304 -21.02 9.50 -9.43
C GLY A 304 -21.80 8.51 -8.56
N GLU A 305 -21.33 7.25 -8.47
CA GLU A 305 -21.94 6.20 -7.65
C GLU A 305 -21.18 6.00 -6.31
N ILE A 306 -20.40 6.97 -5.84
CA ILE A 306 -19.44 6.79 -4.75
C ILE A 306 -20.07 6.34 -3.42
N GLU A 307 -21.27 6.82 -3.10
CA GLU A 307 -21.99 6.43 -1.88
C GLU A 307 -22.42 4.96 -1.93
N GLY A 308 -22.90 4.49 -3.08
CA GLY A 308 -23.20 3.07 -3.31
C GLY A 308 -21.94 2.20 -3.30
N ILE A 309 -20.83 2.68 -3.87
CA ILE A 309 -19.53 1.99 -3.84
C ILE A 309 -19.01 1.90 -2.41
N PHE A 310 -19.20 2.93 -1.60
CA PHE A 310 -18.86 2.90 -0.18
C PHE A 310 -19.63 1.80 0.56
N LEU A 311 -20.93 1.68 0.34
CA LEU A 311 -21.76 0.61 0.94
C LEU A 311 -21.27 -0.77 0.48
N TRP A 312 -20.92 -0.91 -0.79
CA TRP A 312 -20.35 -2.14 -1.34
C TRP A 312 -19.01 -2.49 -0.68
N CYS A 313 -18.12 -1.51 -0.46
CA CYS A 313 -16.88 -1.71 0.29
C CYS A 313 -17.13 -2.08 1.76
N LEU A 314 -18.13 -1.46 2.42
CA LEU A 314 -18.53 -1.79 3.78
C LEU A 314 -19.00 -3.24 3.93
N GLU A 315 -19.73 -3.76 2.94
CA GLU A 315 -20.13 -5.16 2.93
C GLU A 315 -18.91 -6.09 2.89
N GLY A 316 -17.92 -5.77 2.04
CA GLY A 316 -16.63 -6.48 2.00
C GLY A 316 -15.90 -6.43 3.34
N LEU A 317 -15.83 -5.26 3.98
CA LEU A 317 -15.20 -5.10 5.29
C LEU A 317 -15.90 -5.94 6.38
N ARG A 318 -17.23 -5.95 6.40
CA ARG A 318 -18.02 -6.77 7.36
C ARG A 318 -17.73 -8.26 7.19
N ARG A 319 -17.68 -8.74 5.96
CA ARG A 319 -17.34 -10.13 5.64
C ARG A 319 -15.91 -10.45 6.08
N LEU A 320 -14.94 -9.57 5.80
CA LEU A 320 -13.55 -9.74 6.21
C LEU A 320 -13.41 -9.78 7.75
N GLN A 321 -14.13 -8.93 8.48
CA GLN A 321 -14.14 -8.96 9.94
C GLN A 321 -14.74 -10.27 10.48
N ALA A 322 -15.85 -10.72 9.90
CA ALA A 322 -16.47 -11.99 10.28
C ALA A 322 -15.54 -13.19 10.07
N SER A 323 -14.64 -13.12 9.09
CA SER A 323 -13.60 -14.13 8.84
C SER A 323 -12.30 -13.90 9.64
N SER A 324 -12.30 -13.01 10.66
CA SER A 324 -11.11 -12.65 11.44
C SER A 324 -9.96 -12.13 10.56
N PHE A 325 -10.27 -11.25 9.62
CA PHE A 325 -9.36 -10.64 8.64
C PHE A 325 -8.65 -11.64 7.71
N ARG A 326 -9.28 -12.79 7.44
CA ARG A 326 -8.83 -13.74 6.42
C ARG A 326 -9.57 -13.46 5.13
N PHE A 327 -8.84 -13.06 4.10
CA PHE A 327 -9.41 -12.76 2.80
C PHE A 327 -9.99 -14.01 2.12
N THR A 328 -11.11 -13.82 1.43
CA THR A 328 -11.63 -14.81 0.50
C THR A 328 -10.71 -14.85 -0.72
N GLU A 329 -9.96 -15.94 -0.86
CA GLU A 329 -9.07 -16.15 -2.01
C GLU A 329 -9.65 -17.23 -2.92
N SER A 330 -9.88 -16.90 -4.19
CA SER A 330 -10.26 -17.85 -5.22
C SER A 330 -9.12 -18.86 -5.48
N ALA A 331 -9.42 -19.97 -6.17
CA ALA A 331 -8.39 -20.87 -6.64
C ALA A 331 -7.41 -20.15 -7.58
N ARG A 332 -7.92 -19.22 -8.40
CA ARG A 332 -7.14 -18.39 -9.32
C ARG A 332 -6.21 -17.41 -8.59
N THR A 333 -6.68 -16.69 -7.55
CA THR A 333 -5.84 -15.82 -6.72
C THR A 333 -4.67 -16.60 -6.10
N LYS A 334 -4.94 -17.82 -5.61
CA LYS A 334 -3.89 -18.71 -5.07
C LYS A 334 -2.92 -19.15 -6.14
N ALA A 335 -3.40 -19.53 -7.32
CA ALA A 335 -2.58 -19.94 -8.46
C ALA A 335 -1.70 -18.77 -8.93
N ASN A 336 -2.25 -17.57 -9.13
CA ASN A 336 -1.49 -16.36 -9.51
C ASN A 336 -0.32 -16.11 -8.55
N ARG A 337 -0.54 -16.23 -7.24
CA ARG A 337 0.51 -16.05 -6.24
C ARG A 337 1.60 -17.12 -6.32
N GLU A 338 1.22 -18.37 -6.54
CA GLU A 338 2.17 -19.46 -6.68
C GLU A 338 2.96 -19.36 -7.99
N ASP A 339 2.34 -18.92 -9.08
CA ASP A 339 3.01 -18.68 -10.35
C ASP A 339 4.02 -17.54 -10.23
N ALA A 340 3.63 -16.40 -9.63
CA ALA A 340 4.55 -15.30 -9.35
C ALA A 340 5.76 -15.74 -8.52
N ARG A 341 5.53 -16.60 -7.52
CA ARG A 341 6.60 -17.19 -6.72
C ARG A 341 7.53 -18.10 -7.53
N ARG A 342 6.96 -18.92 -8.43
CA ARG A 342 7.74 -19.82 -9.29
C ARG A 342 8.54 -19.05 -10.34
N GLU A 343 7.94 -18.06 -10.95
CA GLU A 343 8.58 -17.19 -11.94
C GLU A 343 9.75 -16.40 -11.34
N ALA A 344 9.65 -16.00 -10.08
CA ALA A 344 10.72 -15.32 -9.36
C ALA A 344 11.84 -16.26 -8.82
N ASP A 345 11.65 -17.59 -8.84
CA ASP A 345 12.68 -18.52 -8.38
C ASP A 345 13.72 -18.80 -9.47
N ASN A 346 14.85 -18.09 -9.39
CA ASN A 346 15.92 -18.20 -10.36
C ASN A 346 16.54 -19.62 -10.47
N VAL A 347 16.37 -20.50 -9.46
CA VAL A 347 16.75 -21.90 -9.57
C VAL A 347 15.79 -22.68 -10.50
N LEU A 348 14.49 -22.38 -10.40
CA LEU A 348 13.49 -22.98 -11.29
C LEU A 348 13.59 -22.42 -12.72
N ILE A 349 13.92 -21.15 -12.87
CA ILE A 349 14.20 -20.54 -14.17
C ILE A 349 15.43 -21.21 -14.80
N PHE A 350 16.51 -21.40 -14.02
CA PHE A 350 17.70 -22.11 -14.46
C PHE A 350 17.39 -23.51 -14.94
N LEU A 351 16.55 -24.28 -14.24
CA LEU A 351 16.15 -25.64 -14.66
C LEU A 351 15.41 -25.68 -16.00
N ARG A 352 14.76 -24.56 -16.38
CA ARG A 352 14.02 -24.41 -17.65
C ARG A 352 14.84 -23.69 -18.72
N SER A 353 16.03 -23.17 -18.37
CA SER A 353 16.87 -22.42 -19.31
C SER A 353 17.54 -23.37 -20.32
N GLU A 354 17.65 -22.91 -21.56
CA GLU A 354 18.37 -23.62 -22.61
C GLU A 354 19.87 -23.32 -22.56
N GLY A 355 20.67 -24.28 -23.03
CA GLY A 355 22.11 -24.07 -23.28
C GLY A 355 23.04 -24.39 -22.12
N TYR A 356 22.58 -24.51 -20.89
CA TYR A 356 23.40 -24.80 -19.71
C TYR A 356 23.24 -26.22 -19.18
N ILE A 357 21.99 -26.66 -19.08
CA ILE A 357 21.61 -28.02 -18.66
C ILE A 357 20.46 -28.54 -19.54
N ARG A 358 20.25 -29.85 -19.46
CA ARG A 358 19.06 -30.50 -20.05
C ARG A 358 18.54 -31.53 -19.07
N LEU A 359 17.21 -31.58 -18.92
CA LEU A 359 16.57 -32.66 -18.15
C LEU A 359 16.64 -33.95 -18.92
N LYS A 360 17.24 -34.98 -18.33
CA LYS A 360 17.48 -36.29 -18.96
C LYS A 360 17.60 -37.36 -17.88
N ALA A 361 16.63 -38.27 -17.84
CA ALA A 361 16.46 -39.24 -16.77
C ALA A 361 17.72 -40.08 -16.45
N ASP A 362 18.45 -40.50 -17.49
CA ASP A 362 19.61 -41.40 -17.35
C ASP A 362 20.95 -40.65 -17.12
N SER A 363 20.89 -39.38 -16.84
CA SER A 363 22.08 -38.54 -16.58
C SER A 363 22.14 -38.09 -15.15
N ALA A 364 23.37 -38.01 -14.61
CA ALA A 364 23.60 -37.56 -13.25
C ALA A 364 24.68 -36.48 -13.20
N ILE A 365 24.51 -35.56 -12.27
CA ILE A 365 25.46 -34.44 -12.09
C ILE A 365 25.81 -34.27 -10.60
N PRO A 366 27.09 -34.13 -10.22
CA PRO A 366 27.48 -33.75 -8.88
C PRO A 366 26.92 -32.37 -8.47
N SER A 367 26.44 -32.24 -7.22
CA SER A 367 25.87 -31.01 -6.71
C SER A 367 26.82 -29.78 -6.85
N ALA A 368 28.14 -30.00 -6.67
CA ALA A 368 29.13 -28.92 -6.82
C ALA A 368 29.24 -28.45 -8.29
N ALA A 369 29.25 -29.39 -9.24
CA ALA A 369 29.27 -29.08 -10.67
C ALA A 369 28.01 -28.35 -11.12
N LEU A 370 26.83 -28.84 -10.70
CA LEU A 370 25.54 -28.20 -10.97
C LEU A 370 25.49 -26.79 -10.40
N TYR A 371 26.00 -26.60 -9.17
CA TYR A 371 26.06 -25.28 -8.56
C TYR A 371 26.99 -24.32 -9.30
N GLY A 372 28.15 -24.79 -9.79
CA GLY A 372 29.04 -23.98 -10.61
C GLY A 372 28.38 -23.51 -11.92
N ILE A 373 27.67 -24.41 -12.61
CA ILE A 373 26.92 -24.08 -13.83
C ILE A 373 25.78 -23.11 -13.52
N TYR A 374 25.06 -23.28 -12.41
CA TYR A 374 24.06 -22.33 -11.97
C TYR A 374 24.63 -20.94 -11.68
N CYS A 375 25.81 -20.85 -11.04
CA CYS A 375 26.48 -19.56 -10.81
C CYS A 375 26.87 -18.87 -12.12
N MET A 376 27.36 -19.63 -13.09
CA MET A 376 27.69 -19.14 -14.43
C MET A 376 26.44 -18.62 -15.14
N TRP A 377 25.34 -19.40 -15.16
CA TRP A 377 24.06 -18.95 -15.70
C TRP A 377 23.55 -17.67 -15.02
N CYS A 378 23.65 -17.57 -13.70
CA CYS A 378 23.28 -16.36 -12.96
C CYS A 378 24.10 -15.15 -13.43
N SER A 379 25.41 -15.30 -13.60
CA SER A 379 26.30 -14.23 -14.08
C SER A 379 25.89 -13.75 -15.48
N ASP A 380 25.64 -14.68 -16.39
CA ASP A 380 25.32 -14.39 -17.79
C ASP A 380 23.93 -13.75 -17.96
N ASN A 381 23.02 -14.02 -17.01
CA ASN A 381 21.63 -13.54 -17.03
C ASN A 381 21.37 -12.44 -15.97
N ALA A 382 22.39 -11.84 -15.39
CA ALA A 382 22.31 -10.76 -14.40
C ALA A 382 21.51 -11.13 -13.12
N TYR A 383 21.48 -12.42 -12.75
CA TYR A 383 20.95 -12.88 -11.47
C TYR A 383 22.05 -12.96 -10.42
N LYS A 384 21.67 -12.75 -9.14
CA LYS A 384 22.54 -13.06 -8.02
C LYS A 384 22.40 -14.54 -7.63
N PRO A 385 23.50 -15.31 -7.58
CA PRO A 385 23.43 -16.71 -7.18
C PRO A 385 22.93 -16.88 -5.74
N ARG A 386 22.06 -17.84 -5.52
CA ARG A 386 21.69 -18.33 -4.18
C ARG A 386 22.80 -19.22 -3.62
N SER A 387 22.77 -19.46 -2.30
CA SER A 387 23.72 -20.41 -1.70
C SER A 387 23.54 -21.84 -2.24
N ALA A 388 24.62 -22.60 -2.30
CA ALA A 388 24.57 -24.00 -2.74
C ALA A 388 23.57 -24.85 -1.93
N ARG A 389 23.43 -24.56 -0.64
CA ARG A 389 22.43 -25.19 0.24
C ARG A 389 21.00 -24.87 -0.23
N THR A 390 20.70 -23.61 -0.54
CA THR A 390 19.39 -23.18 -1.02
C THR A 390 19.05 -23.82 -2.36
N VAL A 391 20.00 -23.83 -3.30
CA VAL A 391 19.83 -24.49 -4.61
C VAL A 391 19.49 -25.97 -4.42
N SER A 392 20.26 -26.69 -3.62
CA SER A 392 20.01 -28.11 -3.33
C SER A 392 18.65 -28.36 -2.67
N MET A 393 18.24 -27.48 -1.75
CA MET A 393 16.91 -27.58 -1.11
C MET A 393 15.77 -27.32 -2.12
N THR A 394 15.90 -26.32 -3.00
CA THR A 394 14.91 -26.04 -4.05
C THR A 394 14.79 -27.22 -5.02
N LEU A 395 15.92 -27.77 -5.48
CA LEU A 395 15.93 -28.94 -6.36
C LEU A 395 15.25 -30.17 -5.73
N LYS A 396 15.52 -30.43 -4.46
CA LYS A 396 14.88 -31.54 -3.70
C LYS A 396 13.38 -31.33 -3.54
N LYS A 397 12.96 -30.09 -3.25
CA LYS A 397 11.56 -29.73 -3.08
C LYS A 397 10.74 -29.90 -4.36
N HIS A 398 11.34 -29.64 -5.52
CA HIS A 398 10.70 -29.72 -6.83
C HIS A 398 11.14 -30.98 -7.63
N ALA A 399 11.73 -31.95 -6.96
CA ALA A 399 12.30 -33.14 -7.61
C ALA A 399 11.26 -33.88 -8.47
N ASP A 400 10.06 -34.10 -7.95
CA ASP A 400 8.98 -34.78 -8.67
C ASP A 400 8.51 -34.01 -9.91
N GLU A 401 8.46 -32.66 -9.84
CA GLU A 401 8.04 -31.80 -10.94
C GLU A 401 8.99 -31.89 -12.15
N PHE A 402 10.31 -32.02 -11.89
CA PHE A 402 11.34 -31.98 -12.90
C PHE A 402 11.94 -33.39 -13.19
N GLY A 403 11.42 -34.43 -12.57
CA GLY A 403 11.95 -35.80 -12.73
C GLY A 403 13.36 -35.93 -12.19
N LEU A 404 13.67 -35.27 -11.06
CA LEU A 404 14.97 -35.30 -10.42
C LEU A 404 15.00 -36.30 -9.25
N GLU A 405 16.14 -36.90 -9.00
CA GLU A 405 16.38 -37.74 -7.83
C GLU A 405 17.71 -37.36 -7.17
N HIS A 406 17.68 -37.07 -5.86
CA HIS A 406 18.90 -36.78 -5.10
C HIS A 406 19.57 -38.07 -4.67
N ASP A 407 20.85 -38.20 -5.02
CA ASP A 407 21.67 -39.37 -4.64
C ASP A 407 23.00 -38.89 -4.02
N ASN A 408 23.43 -39.59 -2.95
CA ASN A 408 24.69 -39.32 -2.24
C ASN A 408 25.89 -40.08 -2.85
N HIS A 409 25.67 -40.90 -3.90
CA HIS A 409 26.65 -41.81 -4.45
C HIS A 409 26.98 -41.54 -5.93
N ILE A 410 26.74 -40.34 -6.42
CA ILE A 410 27.09 -39.96 -7.79
C ILE A 410 28.62 -39.85 -7.92
N GLN A 411 29.16 -40.43 -8.99
CA GLN A 411 30.61 -40.34 -9.26
C GLN A 411 30.96 -38.98 -9.87
N ASN A 412 31.97 -38.29 -9.29
CA ASN A 412 32.55 -37.12 -9.90
C ASN A 412 33.64 -37.52 -10.94
N ALA A 413 34.21 -36.49 -11.62
CA ALA A 413 35.25 -36.68 -12.64
C ALA A 413 36.51 -37.44 -12.12
N LEU A 414 36.72 -37.52 -10.81
CA LEU A 414 37.84 -38.26 -10.17
C LEU A 414 37.42 -39.62 -9.67
N GLY A 415 36.20 -40.10 -10.02
CA GLY A 415 35.68 -41.39 -9.59
C GLY A 415 35.26 -41.45 -8.10
N LYS A 416 35.27 -40.34 -7.37
CA LYS A 416 34.82 -40.28 -5.97
C LYS A 416 33.30 -40.16 -5.90
N ARG A 417 32.70 -40.86 -4.93
CA ARG A 417 31.27 -40.72 -4.61
C ARG A 417 30.99 -39.42 -3.91
N VAL A 418 30.05 -38.64 -4.45
CA VAL A 418 29.66 -37.33 -3.96
C VAL A 418 28.13 -37.18 -4.06
N ASN A 419 27.60 -36.17 -3.35
CA ASN A 419 26.18 -35.81 -3.47
C ASN A 419 25.90 -35.22 -4.85
N GLY A 420 24.74 -35.52 -5.42
CA GLY A 420 24.32 -34.96 -6.70
C GLY A 420 22.87 -35.28 -7.01
N PHE A 421 22.52 -35.08 -8.27
CA PHE A 421 21.15 -35.26 -8.77
C PHE A 421 21.17 -36.12 -10.05
N TRP A 422 20.28 -37.08 -10.11
CA TRP A 422 19.86 -37.75 -11.34
C TRP A 422 18.80 -36.88 -12.04
N GLY A 423 18.65 -37.07 -13.33
CA GLY A 423 17.66 -36.34 -14.14
C GLY A 423 18.22 -35.08 -14.82
N ILE A 424 19.52 -34.79 -14.64
CA ILE A 424 20.15 -33.58 -15.23
C ILE A 424 21.44 -33.93 -15.96
N GLU A 425 21.52 -33.48 -17.21
CA GLU A 425 22.74 -33.50 -18.03
C GLU A 425 23.34 -32.10 -18.15
N ALA A 426 24.62 -31.92 -17.89
CA ALA A 426 25.32 -30.65 -18.14
C ALA A 426 25.60 -30.50 -19.64
N LEU A 427 25.27 -29.35 -20.20
CA LEU A 427 25.58 -28.95 -21.58
C LEU A 427 26.84 -28.08 -21.70
N VAL A 428 27.28 -27.53 -20.57
CA VAL A 428 28.50 -26.71 -20.44
C VAL A 428 29.42 -27.31 -19.39
N ALA A 429 30.71 -27.07 -19.51
CA ALA A 429 31.66 -27.48 -18.48
C ALA A 429 31.48 -26.61 -17.22
N PRO A 430 31.42 -27.21 -16.01
CA PRO A 430 31.41 -26.42 -14.79
C PRO A 430 32.71 -25.59 -14.69
N PRO A 431 32.64 -24.36 -14.18
CA PRO A 431 33.85 -23.55 -13.98
C PRO A 431 34.82 -24.31 -13.05
N ILE A 432 36.10 -24.25 -13.38
CA ILE A 432 37.17 -24.80 -12.53
C ILE A 432 37.25 -23.94 -11.28
N VAL A 433 36.83 -24.50 -10.13
CA VAL A 433 36.92 -23.83 -8.81
C VAL A 433 38.26 -24.15 -8.18
#